data_f98fced1a13e98ae0a23bf230e7b7da9
#
_entry.id   f98fced1a13e98ae0a23bf230e7b7da9
#
_cell.length_a   1.000
_cell.length_b   1.000
_cell.length_c   1.000
_cell.angle_alpha   90.00
_cell.angle_beta   90.00
_cell.angle_gamma   90.00
#
_symmetry.space_group_name_H-M   'P 1'
#
loop_
_entity.id
_entity.type
_entity.pdbx_description
1 polymer ?
#
loop_
_entity_poly.entity_id
_entity_poly.type
_entity_poly.pdbx_seq_one_letter_code
_entity_poly.pdbx_strand_id
1 'polypeptide(L)'
;GKITKTADLFFLGGGQNVNQSRNKYGAFFEGEQELFDSLGLRLAARYEKVDNFSSLDPKISLSYNPMDQITLRISRGTSFTMPSMAQMYSSDINLGSVRDLEGSIFVRQARIGNPDLKPATSTNSNFGLIYNSDINRFSIDYWKIDYRDRIEAESSQAILDLDPQGPSITRNENGELIAVTTTYFNEESTLISGIDLSYEHIFDLSDNGILEFALKGTSFFKFLTPDQTSDDTETVLTNRIGKFNFDTHTHALPRNRINSFLTWKYKEYETGFNARYISSYENNRTIPESAASLGYSSKVDSFLVFDLSFELPIGVLFNNVSLDGKFALINLFDQNPPLLYDAPDFSFDTRVHDPRGRMLNIQFELGLMD
;
A
#
# COMPACT_ATOMS: atom_id res chain seq x y z
N GLY A 1 7.27 16.69 19.09
CA GLY A 1 7.36 17.13 17.70
C GLY A 1 6.80 18.52 17.52
N LYS A 2 7.23 19.21 16.50
CA LYS A 2 6.77 20.57 16.13
C LYS A 2 6.44 20.57 14.65
N ILE A 3 5.31 21.19 14.27
CA ILE A 3 4.99 21.51 12.89
C ILE A 3 4.90 23.03 12.73
N THR A 4 5.52 23.53 11.67
CA THR A 4 5.38 24.92 11.22
C THR A 4 5.11 24.88 9.74
N LYS A 5 3.99 25.47 9.30
CA LYS A 5 3.63 25.60 7.91
C LYS A 5 3.41 27.09 7.61
N THR A 6 4.11 27.62 6.64
CA THR A 6 3.90 28.95 6.09
C THR A 6 2.89 28.84 4.96
N ALA A 7 2.00 29.84 4.85
CA ALA A 7 1.09 29.90 3.70
C ALA A 7 1.89 29.94 2.41
N ASP A 8 1.55 29.06 1.48
CA ASP A 8 2.20 29.01 0.19
C ASP A 8 1.62 30.12 -0.70
N LEU A 9 2.47 31.00 -1.19
CA LEU A 9 2.09 32.07 -2.09
C LEU A 9 2.08 31.62 -3.57
N PHE A 10 2.58 30.41 -3.84
CA PHE A 10 2.62 29.87 -5.19
C PHE A 10 1.53 28.83 -5.39
N PHE A 11 0.74 29.04 -6.42
CA PHE A 11 -0.36 28.18 -6.84
C PHE A 11 -1.42 27.99 -5.75
N LEU A 12 -2.52 27.61 -6.00
CA LEU A 12 -3.72 27.16 -5.27
C LEU A 12 -3.57 26.75 -3.79
N GLY A 13 -2.35 26.74 -3.24
CA GLY A 13 -2.01 26.42 -1.85
C GLY A 13 -2.36 27.56 -0.91
N GLY A 14 -3.62 27.74 -0.58
CA GLY A 14 -4.10 28.65 0.49
C GLY A 14 -4.13 27.93 1.82
N GLY A 15 -2.96 27.63 2.40
CA GLY A 15 -2.89 27.07 3.76
C GLY A 15 -2.77 28.17 4.81
N GLN A 16 -3.27 27.93 6.02
CA GLN A 16 -3.04 28.80 7.17
C GLN A 16 -1.65 28.58 7.77
N ASN A 17 -1.06 29.62 8.34
CA ASN A 17 0.16 29.47 9.12
C ASN A 17 -0.12 28.64 10.37
N VAL A 18 0.65 27.57 10.55
CA VAL A 18 0.55 26.67 11.69
C VAL A 18 1.84 26.65 12.47
N ASN A 19 1.79 26.85 13.78
CA ASN A 19 2.92 26.74 14.69
C ASN A 19 2.47 26.01 15.95
N GLN A 20 2.53 24.67 15.92
CA GLN A 20 2.09 23.81 17.02
C GLN A 20 3.23 22.89 17.46
N SER A 21 3.22 22.50 18.73
CA SER A 21 4.18 21.56 19.29
C SER A 21 3.48 20.61 20.26
N ARG A 22 3.99 19.40 20.39
CA ARG A 22 3.54 18.42 21.37
C ARG A 22 4.69 17.65 21.97
N ASN A 23 4.52 17.20 23.22
CA ASN A 23 5.48 16.37 23.90
C ASN A 23 5.10 14.90 23.76
N LYS A 24 6.12 14.05 23.60
CA LYS A 24 5.96 12.61 23.51
C LYS A 24 6.99 11.93 24.40
N TYR A 25 6.49 11.02 25.23
CA TYR A 25 7.30 10.16 26.10
C TYR A 25 6.97 8.71 25.80
N GLY A 26 7.96 7.84 25.87
CA GLY A 26 7.76 6.41 25.64
C GLY A 26 8.74 5.57 26.41
N ALA A 27 8.30 4.40 26.85
CA ALA A 27 9.10 3.35 27.40
C ALA A 27 8.71 2.02 26.75
N PHE A 28 9.64 1.12 26.56
CA PHE A 28 9.35 -0.21 26.02
C PHE A 28 10.11 -1.29 26.79
N PHE A 29 9.52 -2.46 26.80
CA PHE A 29 10.11 -3.69 27.29
C PHE A 29 9.97 -4.75 26.20
N GLU A 30 11.00 -5.56 26.04
CA GLU A 30 11.00 -6.73 25.20
C GLU A 30 11.82 -7.84 25.87
N GLY A 31 11.26 -9.04 25.93
CA GLY A 31 11.93 -10.20 26.47
C GLY A 31 11.61 -11.43 25.63
N GLU A 32 12.59 -12.29 25.46
CA GLU A 32 12.50 -13.55 24.75
C GLU A 32 13.00 -14.67 25.64
N GLN A 33 12.28 -15.78 25.69
CA GLN A 33 12.59 -16.93 26.51
C GLN A 33 12.29 -18.21 25.75
N GLU A 34 13.25 -19.09 25.66
CA GLU A 34 13.03 -20.48 25.28
C GLU A 34 12.41 -21.22 26.46
N LEU A 35 11.17 -21.67 26.30
CA LEU A 35 10.45 -22.43 27.34
C LEU A 35 10.84 -23.92 27.29
N PHE A 36 11.07 -24.43 26.08
CA PHE A 36 11.58 -25.76 25.77
C PHE A 36 12.43 -25.65 24.50
N ASP A 37 13.22 -26.65 24.18
CA ASP A 37 14.10 -26.68 22.98
C ASP A 37 13.35 -26.37 21.68
N SER A 38 12.03 -26.62 21.64
CA SER A 38 11.18 -26.43 20.47
C SER A 38 10.19 -25.27 20.61
N LEU A 39 10.12 -24.58 21.77
CA LEU A 39 9.09 -23.58 22.05
C LEU A 39 9.69 -22.28 22.56
N GLY A 40 9.63 -21.24 21.75
CA GLY A 40 10.05 -19.87 22.11
C GLY A 40 8.84 -18.98 22.44
N LEU A 41 8.99 -18.18 23.49
CA LEU A 41 8.03 -17.14 23.89
C LEU A 41 8.71 -15.78 23.80
N ARG A 42 8.05 -14.83 23.14
CA ARG A 42 8.47 -13.42 23.13
C ARG A 42 7.36 -12.54 23.65
N LEU A 43 7.68 -11.72 24.64
CA LEU A 43 6.79 -10.74 25.24
C LEU A 43 7.35 -9.34 24.96
N ALA A 44 6.50 -8.44 24.54
CA ALA A 44 6.84 -7.04 24.37
C ALA A 44 5.71 -6.16 24.91
N ALA A 45 6.05 -5.01 25.44
CA ALA A 45 5.09 -3.98 25.83
C ALA A 45 5.69 -2.61 25.56
N ARG A 46 4.90 -1.71 25.00
CA ARG A 46 5.28 -0.32 24.78
C ARG A 46 4.28 0.58 25.47
N TYR A 47 4.75 1.43 26.33
CA TYR A 47 3.98 2.53 26.89
C TYR A 47 4.35 3.82 26.16
N GLU A 48 3.36 4.58 25.77
CA GLU A 48 3.54 5.85 25.09
C GLU A 48 2.57 6.89 25.66
N LYS A 49 3.06 8.09 25.94
CA LYS A 49 2.26 9.23 26.34
C LYS A 49 2.54 10.40 25.40
N VAL A 50 1.48 10.96 24.84
CA VAL A 50 1.53 12.12 23.95
C VAL A 50 0.49 13.13 24.46
N ASP A 51 0.96 14.22 25.05
CA ASP A 51 0.14 15.22 25.74
C ASP A 51 -0.83 14.56 26.75
N ASN A 52 -2.13 14.59 26.51
CA ASN A 52 -3.16 14.02 27.39
C ASN A 52 -3.52 12.57 27.08
N PHE A 53 -2.99 11.99 25.98
CA PHE A 53 -3.25 10.62 25.59
C PHE A 53 -2.13 9.68 26.04
N SER A 54 -2.50 8.47 26.45
CA SER A 54 -1.52 7.43 26.76
C SER A 54 -2.03 6.08 26.26
N SER A 55 -1.13 5.23 25.82
CA SER A 55 -1.41 3.84 25.42
C SER A 55 -0.39 2.91 26.04
N LEU A 56 -0.85 1.69 26.33
CA LEU A 56 0.00 0.55 26.63
C LEU A 56 -0.29 -0.55 25.60
N ASP A 57 0.70 -0.87 24.80
CA ASP A 57 0.57 -1.77 23.67
C ASP A 57 1.38 -3.06 23.90
N PRO A 58 0.76 -4.10 24.49
CA PRO A 58 1.38 -5.39 24.65
C PRO A 58 1.39 -6.19 23.35
N LYS A 59 2.41 -7.06 23.23
CA LYS A 59 2.49 -8.09 22.19
C LYS A 59 3.01 -9.39 22.79
N ILE A 60 2.36 -10.49 22.43
CA ILE A 60 2.80 -11.85 22.70
C ILE A 60 3.05 -12.56 21.38
N SER A 61 4.15 -13.31 21.31
CA SER A 61 4.47 -14.16 20.17
C SER A 61 4.98 -15.52 20.67
N LEU A 62 4.53 -16.57 20.02
CA LEU A 62 4.98 -17.94 20.25
C LEU A 62 5.54 -18.48 18.94
N SER A 63 6.67 -19.17 19.03
CA SER A 63 7.27 -19.94 17.94
C SER A 63 7.46 -21.38 18.39
N TYR A 64 6.97 -22.31 17.57
CA TYR A 64 7.08 -23.73 17.86
C TYR A 64 7.76 -24.44 16.70
N ASN A 65 8.86 -25.14 17.00
CA ASN A 65 9.67 -25.89 16.04
C ASN A 65 9.49 -27.39 16.31
N PRO A 66 8.44 -28.05 15.75
CA PRO A 66 8.24 -29.49 15.92
C PRO A 66 9.36 -30.35 15.34
N MET A 67 10.10 -29.81 14.37
CA MET A 67 11.30 -30.37 13.76
C MET A 67 12.14 -29.19 13.18
N ASP A 68 13.40 -29.47 12.87
CA ASP A 68 14.38 -28.42 12.47
C ASP A 68 13.93 -27.62 11.23
N GLN A 69 13.17 -28.27 10.35
CA GLN A 69 12.71 -27.64 9.09
C GLN A 69 11.39 -26.88 9.23
N ILE A 70 10.61 -27.06 10.30
CA ILE A 70 9.26 -26.50 10.44
C ILE A 70 9.20 -25.56 11.62
N THR A 71 8.74 -24.33 11.36
CA THR A 71 8.38 -23.36 12.39
C THR A 71 6.92 -22.96 12.25
N LEU A 72 6.16 -23.14 13.33
CA LEU A 72 4.82 -22.57 13.51
C LEU A 72 4.96 -21.32 14.36
N ARG A 73 4.34 -20.22 13.94
CA ARG A 73 4.35 -18.96 14.69
C ARG A 73 2.97 -18.38 14.85
N ILE A 74 2.68 -17.86 16.02
CA ILE A 74 1.48 -17.10 16.30
C ILE A 74 1.85 -15.85 17.07
N SER A 75 1.23 -14.74 16.73
CA SER A 75 1.39 -13.51 17.50
C SER A 75 0.09 -12.73 17.60
N ARG A 76 -0.07 -12.03 18.72
CA ARG A 76 -1.14 -11.06 18.93
C ARG A 76 -0.60 -9.87 19.70
N GLY A 77 -0.96 -8.66 19.26
CA GLY A 77 -0.57 -7.44 19.94
C GLY A 77 -1.49 -6.29 19.56
N THR A 78 -1.41 -5.23 20.35
CA THR A 78 -2.08 -3.97 20.06
C THR A 78 -1.10 -2.95 19.52
N SER A 79 -1.60 -1.93 18.88
CA SER A 79 -0.85 -0.74 18.48
C SER A 79 -1.74 0.49 18.49
N PHE A 80 -1.10 1.63 18.59
CA PHE A 80 -1.68 2.93 18.76
C PHE A 80 -0.99 3.94 17.86
N THR A 81 -1.75 4.82 17.25
CA THR A 81 -1.23 5.88 16.39
C THR A 81 -1.93 7.19 16.69
N MET A 82 -1.14 8.19 17.10
CA MET A 82 -1.65 9.55 17.28
C MET A 82 -1.93 10.21 15.92
N PRO A 83 -2.98 11.04 15.83
CA PRO A 83 -3.13 11.94 14.70
C PRO A 83 -1.84 12.74 14.49
N SER A 84 -1.41 12.90 13.26
CA SER A 84 -0.29 13.79 12.96
C SER A 84 -0.70 15.24 13.23
N MET A 85 0.25 16.10 13.53
CA MET A 85 -0.03 17.52 13.75
C MET A 85 -0.57 18.19 12.48
N ALA A 86 -0.21 17.66 11.30
CA ALA A 86 -0.78 18.11 10.04
C ALA A 86 -2.26 17.77 9.93
N GLN A 87 -2.66 16.53 10.29
CA GLN A 87 -4.06 16.11 10.28
C GLN A 87 -4.92 16.91 11.28
N MET A 88 -4.33 17.37 12.39
CA MET A 88 -5.05 18.14 13.40
C MET A 88 -5.16 19.64 13.07
N TYR A 89 -4.10 20.23 12.51
CA TYR A 89 -3.96 21.69 12.49
C TYR A 89 -3.65 22.30 11.12
N SER A 90 -3.27 21.50 10.13
CA SER A 90 -2.95 22.01 8.80
C SER A 90 -4.20 22.07 7.94
N SER A 91 -4.25 23.06 7.05
CA SER A 91 -5.20 23.08 5.94
C SER A 91 -4.45 23.05 4.63
N ASP A 92 -4.94 22.27 3.68
CA ASP A 92 -4.37 22.13 2.35
C ASP A 92 -5.46 22.38 1.31
N ILE A 93 -5.10 23.04 0.22
CA ILE A 93 -5.98 23.25 -0.91
C ILE A 93 -5.31 22.64 -2.14
N ASN A 94 -6.02 21.71 -2.78
CA ASN A 94 -5.61 21.07 -4.02
C ASN A 94 -6.69 21.29 -5.08
N LEU A 95 -6.33 21.12 -6.36
CA LEU A 95 -7.30 20.88 -7.41
C LEU A 95 -7.49 19.37 -7.55
N GLY A 96 -8.73 18.95 -7.60
CA GLY A 96 -9.08 17.56 -7.81
C GLY A 96 -10.34 17.44 -8.66
N SER A 97 -10.47 16.31 -9.35
CA SER A 97 -11.66 16.00 -10.13
C SER A 97 -12.74 15.44 -9.22
N VAL A 98 -13.96 15.91 -9.40
CA VAL A 98 -15.18 15.33 -8.84
C VAL A 98 -16.22 15.26 -9.96
N ARG A 99 -17.21 14.39 -9.81
CA ARG A 99 -18.33 14.29 -10.71
C ARG A 99 -19.51 15.05 -10.12
N ASP A 100 -19.99 16.07 -10.84
CA ASP A 100 -21.25 16.79 -10.58
C ASP A 100 -22.28 16.46 -11.69
N LEU A 101 -23.43 17.10 -11.65
CA LEU A 101 -24.59 16.83 -12.52
C LEU A 101 -24.27 16.77 -14.02
N GLU A 102 -23.30 17.56 -14.49
CA GLU A 102 -22.93 17.66 -15.92
C GLU A 102 -21.68 16.86 -16.32
N GLY A 103 -21.08 16.10 -15.38
CA GLY A 103 -19.88 15.30 -15.64
C GLY A 103 -18.73 15.57 -14.68
N SER A 104 -17.53 15.13 -15.03
CA SER A 104 -16.32 15.35 -14.24
C SER A 104 -15.80 16.76 -14.40
N ILE A 105 -15.60 17.45 -13.30
CA ILE A 105 -15.07 18.80 -13.24
C ILE A 105 -13.91 18.91 -12.26
N PHE A 106 -12.96 19.81 -12.53
CA PHE A 106 -11.89 20.15 -11.59
C PHE A 106 -12.36 21.27 -10.66
N VAL A 107 -12.28 21.02 -9.37
CA VAL A 107 -12.68 21.97 -8.33
C VAL A 107 -11.59 22.13 -7.27
N ARG A 108 -11.66 23.22 -6.52
CA ARG A 108 -10.85 23.37 -5.32
C ARG A 108 -11.31 22.38 -4.26
N GLN A 109 -10.39 21.53 -3.82
CA GLN A 109 -10.61 20.64 -2.67
C GLN A 109 -9.83 21.20 -1.49
N ALA A 110 -10.54 21.83 -0.56
CA ALA A 110 -9.98 22.37 0.68
C ALA A 110 -10.08 21.30 1.77
N ARG A 111 -8.95 20.81 2.26
CA ARG A 111 -8.92 19.91 3.40
C ARG A 111 -8.50 20.66 4.65
N ILE A 112 -9.35 20.66 5.65
CA ILE A 112 -9.13 21.36 6.93
C ILE A 112 -8.75 20.33 7.98
N GLY A 113 -7.71 20.63 8.78
CA GLY A 113 -7.31 19.80 9.91
C GLY A 113 -8.40 19.76 10.99
N ASN A 114 -8.49 18.64 11.68
CA ASN A 114 -9.46 18.42 12.75
C ASN A 114 -8.74 18.22 14.10
N PRO A 115 -8.77 19.22 14.99
CA PRO A 115 -8.14 19.13 16.31
C PRO A 115 -8.82 18.12 17.26
N ASP A 116 -10.05 17.70 16.97
CA ASP A 116 -10.83 16.77 17.81
C ASP A 116 -10.56 15.30 17.48
N LEU A 117 -9.61 15.02 16.59
CA LEU A 117 -9.22 13.65 16.24
C LEU A 117 -8.71 12.89 17.45
N LYS A 118 -9.21 11.66 17.58
CA LYS A 118 -8.77 10.68 18.57
C LYS A 118 -7.64 9.83 18.03
N PRO A 119 -6.81 9.22 18.89
CA PRO A 119 -5.85 8.23 18.47
C PRO A 119 -6.51 7.01 17.84
N ALA A 120 -5.95 6.54 16.73
CA ALA A 120 -6.31 5.25 16.17
C ALA A 120 -5.66 4.12 16.97
N THR A 121 -6.39 3.04 17.18
CA THR A 121 -5.89 1.83 17.81
C THR A 121 -6.06 0.63 16.90
N SER A 122 -5.24 -0.39 17.06
CA SER A 122 -5.45 -1.65 16.34
C SER A 122 -5.07 -2.87 17.17
N THR A 123 -5.74 -3.99 16.86
CA THR A 123 -5.34 -5.32 17.29
C THR A 123 -4.86 -6.10 16.09
N ASN A 124 -3.61 -6.56 16.16
CA ASN A 124 -2.95 -7.31 15.11
C ASN A 124 -2.83 -8.77 15.53
N SER A 125 -3.21 -9.70 14.68
CA SER A 125 -3.08 -11.14 14.88
C SER A 125 -2.42 -11.75 13.65
N ASN A 126 -1.46 -12.63 13.88
CA ASN A 126 -0.75 -13.35 12.82
C ASN A 126 -0.61 -14.82 13.20
N PHE A 127 -0.76 -15.68 12.20
CA PHE A 127 -0.47 -17.11 12.28
C PHE A 127 0.33 -17.49 11.05
N GLY A 128 1.51 -18.08 11.24
CA GLY A 128 2.43 -18.43 10.17
C GLY A 128 2.97 -19.84 10.28
N LEU A 129 3.27 -20.42 9.12
CA LEU A 129 4.03 -21.65 8.96
C LEU A 129 5.21 -21.37 8.07
N ILE A 130 6.39 -21.81 8.50
CA ILE A 130 7.63 -21.76 7.73
C ILE A 130 8.15 -23.18 7.59
N TYR A 131 8.51 -23.56 6.38
CA TYR A 131 9.31 -24.74 6.08
C TYR A 131 10.62 -24.29 5.46
N ASN A 132 11.74 -24.79 5.97
CA ASN A 132 13.07 -24.43 5.50
C ASN A 132 13.96 -25.69 5.39
N SER A 133 14.54 -25.90 4.22
CA SER A 133 15.53 -26.93 3.97
C SER A 133 16.66 -26.32 3.12
N ASP A 134 17.69 -27.11 2.81
CA ASP A 134 18.84 -26.62 2.05
C ASP A 134 18.47 -26.06 0.66
N ILE A 135 17.42 -26.62 0.04
CA ILE A 135 17.00 -26.27 -1.33
C ILE A 135 15.59 -25.65 -1.41
N ASN A 136 14.80 -25.73 -0.33
CA ASN A 136 13.43 -25.21 -0.32
C ASN A 136 13.23 -24.28 0.87
N ARG A 137 12.60 -23.16 0.62
CA ARG A 137 12.02 -22.29 1.64
C ARG A 137 10.59 -21.99 1.28
N PHE A 138 9.67 -22.24 2.20
CA PHE A 138 8.26 -21.94 2.06
C PHE A 138 7.75 -21.21 3.29
N SER A 139 6.95 -20.19 3.11
CA SER A 139 6.19 -19.59 4.22
C SER A 139 4.79 -19.20 3.77
N ILE A 140 3.86 -19.36 4.69
CA ILE A 140 2.50 -18.84 4.58
C ILE A 140 2.11 -18.19 5.89
N ASP A 141 1.64 -16.96 5.83
CA ASP A 141 1.23 -16.16 6.97
C ASP A 141 -0.20 -15.65 6.76
N TYR A 142 -1.12 -16.07 7.63
CA TYR A 142 -2.40 -15.42 7.76
C TYR A 142 -2.27 -14.24 8.73
N TRP A 143 -2.78 -13.10 8.34
CA TRP A 143 -2.79 -11.91 9.17
C TRP A 143 -4.16 -11.25 9.20
N LYS A 144 -4.48 -10.65 10.36
CA LYS A 144 -5.69 -9.89 10.61
C LYS A 144 -5.38 -8.65 11.41
N ILE A 145 -5.90 -7.51 10.98
CA ILE A 145 -5.80 -6.22 11.64
C ILE A 145 -7.20 -5.67 11.86
N ASP A 146 -7.54 -5.39 13.11
CA ASP A 146 -8.81 -4.79 13.53
C ASP A 146 -8.51 -3.38 14.04
N TYR A 147 -8.84 -2.37 13.24
CA TYR A 147 -8.68 -0.97 13.61
C TYR A 147 -9.93 -0.41 14.26
N ARG A 148 -9.70 0.51 15.20
CA ARG A 148 -10.70 1.39 15.81
C ARG A 148 -10.23 2.82 15.69
N ASP A 149 -11.15 3.73 15.43
CA ASP A 149 -10.88 5.16 15.28
C ASP A 149 -9.77 5.44 14.25
N ARG A 150 -9.71 4.69 13.15
CA ARG A 150 -8.74 4.90 12.08
C ARG A 150 -8.89 6.31 11.52
N ILE A 151 -7.79 7.05 11.41
CA ILE A 151 -7.83 8.42 10.93
C ILE A 151 -7.86 8.44 9.42
N GLU A 152 -8.96 8.92 8.86
CA GLU A 152 -9.18 9.03 7.43
C GLU A 152 -9.57 10.45 7.05
N ALA A 153 -9.45 10.76 5.77
CA ALA A 153 -9.94 11.99 5.20
C ALA A 153 -11.32 11.76 4.58
N GLU A 154 -12.21 12.71 4.68
CA GLU A 154 -13.47 12.67 3.95
C GLU A 154 -13.24 12.66 2.44
N SER A 155 -14.07 11.93 1.71
CA SER A 155 -14.10 11.94 0.26
C SER A 155 -14.90 13.14 -0.26
N SER A 156 -14.28 13.97 -1.08
CA SER A 156 -14.97 15.08 -1.74
C SER A 156 -16.16 14.60 -2.58
N GLN A 157 -16.04 13.42 -3.20
CA GLN A 157 -17.13 12.83 -3.98
C GLN A 157 -18.26 12.35 -3.08
N ALA A 158 -17.94 11.65 -1.98
CA ALA A 158 -18.96 11.16 -1.06
C ALA A 158 -19.76 12.32 -0.43
N ILE A 159 -19.09 13.42 -0.02
CA ILE A 159 -19.77 14.62 0.48
C ILE A 159 -20.70 15.20 -0.58
N LEU A 160 -20.24 15.32 -1.82
CA LEU A 160 -21.04 15.87 -2.90
C LEU A 160 -22.25 14.96 -3.24
N ASP A 161 -22.07 13.65 -3.19
CA ASP A 161 -23.14 12.68 -3.49
C ASP A 161 -24.20 12.63 -2.38
N LEU A 162 -23.79 12.80 -1.10
CA LEU A 162 -24.71 12.80 0.05
C LEU A 162 -25.52 14.10 0.16
N ASP A 163 -24.86 15.24 0.01
CA ASP A 163 -25.52 16.55 0.12
C ASP A 163 -24.95 17.56 -0.88
N PRO A 164 -25.44 17.55 -2.14
CA PRO A 164 -24.95 18.40 -3.22
C PRO A 164 -25.07 19.91 -2.98
N GLN A 165 -25.85 20.33 -1.96
CA GLN A 165 -26.08 21.72 -1.57
C GLN A 165 -25.64 22.00 -0.14
N GLY A 166 -24.96 21.06 0.50
CA GLY A 166 -24.55 21.14 1.90
C GLY A 166 -23.50 22.22 2.18
N PRO A 167 -23.20 22.47 3.45
CA PRO A 167 -22.29 23.54 3.88
C PRO A 167 -20.84 23.33 3.43
N SER A 168 -20.47 22.09 3.10
CA SER A 168 -19.14 21.73 2.57
C SER A 168 -19.00 21.98 1.06
N ILE A 169 -20.10 22.33 0.38
CA ILE A 169 -20.16 22.56 -1.05
C ILE A 169 -20.24 24.06 -1.32
N THR A 170 -19.39 24.54 -2.22
CA THR A 170 -19.42 25.93 -2.67
C THR A 170 -19.75 25.98 -4.15
N ARG A 171 -20.84 26.67 -4.49
CA ARG A 171 -21.25 26.92 -5.87
C ARG A 171 -21.22 28.41 -6.17
N ASN A 172 -21.02 28.79 -7.44
CA ASN A 172 -21.13 30.18 -7.88
C ASN A 172 -22.59 30.62 -8.10
N GLU A 173 -22.81 31.86 -8.51
CA GLU A 173 -24.13 32.42 -8.76
C GLU A 173 -24.92 31.68 -9.88
N ASN A 174 -24.21 30.99 -10.77
CA ASN A 174 -24.81 30.18 -11.84
C ASN A 174 -25.14 28.73 -11.38
N GLY A 175 -24.81 28.36 -10.11
CA GLY A 175 -25.01 27.02 -9.58
C GLY A 175 -23.86 26.05 -9.90
N GLU A 176 -22.80 26.49 -10.56
CA GLU A 176 -21.65 25.63 -10.88
C GLU A 176 -20.79 25.37 -9.64
N LEU A 177 -20.37 24.13 -9.46
CA LEU A 177 -19.53 23.71 -8.35
C LEU A 177 -18.10 24.29 -8.50
N ILE A 178 -17.63 25.01 -7.48
CA ILE A 178 -16.30 25.65 -7.48
C ILE A 178 -15.37 25.12 -6.40
N ALA A 179 -15.91 24.62 -5.28
CA ALA A 179 -15.10 24.03 -4.23
C ALA A 179 -15.86 22.99 -3.40
N VAL A 180 -15.11 22.03 -2.86
CA VAL A 180 -15.56 21.09 -1.84
C VAL A 180 -14.61 21.17 -0.66
N THR A 181 -15.16 21.34 0.55
CA THR A 181 -14.41 21.36 1.80
C THR A 181 -14.52 20.00 2.48
N THR A 182 -13.38 19.42 2.85
CA THR A 182 -13.28 18.14 3.56
C THR A 182 -12.48 18.29 4.84
N THR A 183 -12.64 17.34 5.76
CA THR A 183 -11.85 17.27 6.99
C THR A 183 -11.30 15.85 7.20
N TYR A 184 -10.53 15.67 8.27
CA TYR A 184 -10.17 14.35 8.78
C TYR A 184 -11.17 13.91 9.83
N PHE A 185 -11.44 12.61 9.92
CA PHE A 185 -12.33 12.02 10.91
C PHE A 185 -11.78 10.69 11.41
N ASN A 186 -12.32 10.21 12.53
CA ASN A 186 -12.03 8.88 13.03
C ASN A 186 -13.08 7.90 12.49
N GLU A 187 -12.64 6.99 11.63
CA GLU A 187 -13.45 5.90 11.10
C GLU A 187 -13.65 4.84 12.18
N GLU A 188 -14.88 4.52 12.51
CA GLU A 188 -15.25 3.73 13.69
C GLU A 188 -14.59 2.33 13.70
N SER A 189 -14.57 1.66 12.57
CA SER A 189 -14.06 0.29 12.45
C SER A 189 -13.54 0.00 11.07
N THR A 190 -12.34 -0.57 11.00
CA THR A 190 -11.77 -1.12 9.76
C THR A 190 -11.18 -2.48 10.03
N LEU A 191 -11.65 -3.50 9.30
CA LEU A 191 -11.16 -4.87 9.42
C LEU A 191 -10.42 -5.29 8.15
N ILE A 192 -9.12 -5.58 8.29
CA ILE A 192 -8.28 -6.05 7.19
C ILE A 192 -7.79 -7.46 7.49
N SER A 193 -7.82 -8.36 6.50
CA SER A 193 -7.21 -9.68 6.62
C SER A 193 -6.77 -10.24 5.27
N GLY A 194 -5.77 -11.08 5.30
CA GLY A 194 -5.23 -11.73 4.12
C GLY A 194 -4.21 -12.80 4.45
N ILE A 195 -3.57 -13.30 3.40
CA ILE A 195 -2.42 -14.19 3.49
C ILE A 195 -1.26 -13.65 2.68
N ASP A 196 -0.06 -13.87 3.19
CA ASP A 196 1.19 -13.73 2.46
C ASP A 196 1.77 -15.12 2.20
N LEU A 197 2.24 -15.33 0.97
CA LEU A 197 2.89 -16.55 0.53
C LEU A 197 4.29 -16.22 0.03
N SER A 198 5.28 -17.02 0.45
CA SER A 198 6.62 -17.02 -0.15
C SER A 198 7.06 -18.45 -0.39
N TYR A 199 7.59 -18.72 -1.58
CA TYR A 199 8.22 -20.00 -1.91
C TYR A 199 9.51 -19.72 -2.67
N GLU A 200 10.59 -20.39 -2.27
CA GLU A 200 11.89 -20.33 -2.92
C GLU A 200 12.39 -21.75 -3.12
N HIS A 201 12.96 -22.02 -4.28
CA HIS A 201 13.57 -23.30 -4.61
C HIS A 201 14.86 -23.11 -5.37
N ILE A 202 15.87 -23.90 -5.03
CA ILE A 202 17.17 -23.92 -5.67
C ILE A 202 17.33 -25.23 -6.43
N PHE A 203 17.46 -25.14 -7.75
CA PHE A 203 17.79 -26.27 -8.62
C PHE A 203 19.29 -26.26 -8.88
N ASP A 204 19.98 -27.29 -8.44
CA ASP A 204 21.37 -27.51 -8.81
C ASP A 204 21.41 -28.18 -10.20
N LEU A 205 21.90 -27.46 -11.21
CA LEU A 205 22.06 -27.93 -12.59
C LEU A 205 23.46 -28.51 -12.84
N SER A 206 24.19 -28.82 -11.77
CA SER A 206 25.57 -29.35 -11.83
C SER A 206 26.49 -28.43 -12.63
N ASP A 207 27.10 -28.95 -13.71
CA ASP A 207 28.01 -28.19 -14.57
C ASP A 207 27.34 -26.98 -15.27
N ASN A 208 26.01 -26.88 -15.26
CA ASN A 208 25.27 -25.81 -15.90
C ASN A 208 24.84 -24.70 -14.90
N GLY A 209 25.35 -24.71 -13.65
CA GLY A 209 25.14 -23.70 -12.68
C GLY A 209 23.91 -23.93 -11.79
N ILE A 210 23.33 -22.88 -11.29
CA ILE A 210 22.21 -22.90 -10.34
C ILE A 210 21.03 -22.13 -10.93
N LEU A 211 19.82 -22.71 -10.81
CA LEU A 211 18.58 -22.03 -11.13
C LEU A 211 17.79 -21.80 -9.85
N GLU A 212 17.55 -20.54 -9.52
CA GLU A 212 16.77 -20.12 -8.35
C GLU A 212 15.39 -19.69 -8.80
N PHE A 213 14.36 -20.26 -8.19
CA PHE A 213 12.97 -19.85 -8.38
C PHE A 213 12.43 -19.25 -7.10
N ALA A 214 11.79 -18.09 -7.18
CA ALA A 214 11.06 -17.48 -6.07
C ALA A 214 9.67 -17.02 -6.51
N LEU A 215 8.68 -17.27 -5.67
CA LEU A 215 7.30 -16.80 -5.80
C LEU A 215 6.90 -16.09 -4.52
N LYS A 216 6.45 -14.84 -4.62
CA LYS A 216 5.97 -14.05 -3.48
C LYS A 216 4.62 -13.45 -3.83
N GLY A 217 3.66 -13.57 -2.93
CA GLY A 217 2.33 -13.05 -3.20
C GLY A 217 1.55 -12.70 -1.95
N THR A 218 0.64 -11.76 -2.10
CA THR A 218 -0.35 -11.37 -1.09
C THR A 218 -1.74 -11.56 -1.67
N SER A 219 -2.63 -12.18 -0.89
CA SER A 219 -4.05 -12.27 -1.18
C SER A 219 -4.86 -11.68 -0.04
N PHE A 220 -5.63 -10.64 -0.33
CA PHE A 220 -6.56 -10.02 0.62
C PHE A 220 -7.87 -10.80 0.69
N PHE A 221 -8.37 -11.07 1.89
CA PHE A 221 -9.68 -11.67 2.12
C PHE A 221 -10.74 -10.63 2.44
N LYS A 222 -10.39 -9.67 3.30
CA LYS A 222 -11.28 -8.61 3.76
C LYS A 222 -10.53 -7.28 3.83
N PHE A 223 -11.22 -6.25 3.43
CA PHE A 223 -10.94 -4.85 3.76
C PHE A 223 -12.31 -4.20 3.97
N LEU A 224 -12.81 -4.32 5.19
CA LEU A 224 -14.15 -3.83 5.56
C LEU A 224 -14.00 -2.44 6.14
N THR A 225 -14.71 -1.48 5.57
CA THR A 225 -14.82 -0.10 6.09
C THR A 225 -16.28 0.30 6.15
N PRO A 226 -16.65 1.26 7.01
CA PRO A 226 -17.96 1.90 6.93
C PRO A 226 -18.21 2.48 5.55
N ASP A 227 -19.46 2.46 5.13
CA ASP A 227 -19.89 3.12 3.90
C ASP A 227 -20.10 4.62 4.18
N GLN A 228 -19.29 5.47 3.55
CA GLN A 228 -19.38 6.92 3.70
C GLN A 228 -20.54 7.53 2.89
N THR A 229 -21.16 6.78 2.01
CA THR A 229 -22.27 7.23 1.15
C THR A 229 -23.64 6.82 1.69
N SER A 230 -23.69 6.11 2.82
CA SER A 230 -24.93 5.65 3.44
C SER A 230 -25.42 6.64 4.49
N ASP A 231 -26.65 7.08 4.35
CA ASP A 231 -27.37 7.90 5.35
C ASP A 231 -28.04 7.03 6.44
N ASP A 232 -27.71 5.74 6.47
CA ASP A 232 -28.27 4.78 7.41
C ASP A 232 -27.75 5.02 8.83
N THR A 233 -28.66 4.91 9.80
CA THR A 233 -28.33 5.02 11.23
C THR A 233 -27.53 3.83 11.76
N GLU A 234 -27.38 2.76 10.99
CA GLU A 234 -26.54 1.60 11.30
C GLU A 234 -25.28 1.63 10.41
N THR A 235 -24.12 1.45 11.03
CA THR A 235 -22.84 1.37 10.32
C THR A 235 -22.77 0.11 9.45
N VAL A 236 -23.00 0.26 8.16
CA VAL A 236 -22.86 -0.83 7.20
C VAL A 236 -21.39 -0.96 6.78
N LEU A 237 -20.79 -2.11 7.02
CA LEU A 237 -19.42 -2.39 6.59
C LEU A 237 -19.40 -2.94 5.17
N THR A 238 -18.73 -2.24 4.29
CA THR A 238 -18.55 -2.64 2.88
C THR A 238 -17.16 -3.23 2.65
N ASN A 239 -17.08 -4.37 1.93
CA ASN A 239 -15.81 -4.95 1.52
C ASN A 239 -15.27 -4.22 0.28
N ARG A 240 -14.11 -3.61 0.43
CA ARG A 240 -13.45 -2.81 -0.62
C ARG A 240 -12.55 -3.62 -1.55
N ILE A 241 -12.31 -4.91 -1.25
CA ILE A 241 -11.42 -5.77 -2.05
C ILE A 241 -12.02 -6.06 -3.43
N GLY A 242 -11.16 -5.98 -4.45
CA GLY A 242 -11.54 -6.24 -5.83
C GLY A 242 -12.37 -5.12 -6.47
N LYS A 243 -12.31 -3.91 -5.92
CA LYS A 243 -13.05 -2.74 -6.38
C LYS A 243 -12.16 -1.52 -6.58
N PHE A 244 -12.60 -0.58 -7.41
CA PHE A 244 -11.93 0.70 -7.63
C PHE A 244 -12.09 1.66 -6.44
N ASN A 245 -13.23 1.59 -5.75
CA ASN A 245 -13.52 2.44 -4.58
C ASN A 245 -13.42 3.95 -4.87
N PHE A 246 -13.98 4.39 -5.98
CA PHE A 246 -13.92 5.79 -6.43
C PHE A 246 -14.47 6.78 -5.41
N ASP A 247 -15.57 6.41 -4.76
CA ASP A 247 -16.37 7.21 -3.82
C ASP A 247 -15.81 7.25 -2.40
N THR A 248 -14.63 6.65 -2.19
CA THR A 248 -13.98 6.63 -0.89
C THR A 248 -12.48 6.96 -1.02
N HIS A 249 -11.80 7.26 0.09
CA HIS A 249 -10.34 7.37 0.10
C HIS A 249 -9.61 6.03 0.02
N THR A 250 -10.35 4.94 0.11
CA THR A 250 -9.81 3.61 -0.17
C THR A 250 -9.64 3.46 -1.67
N HIS A 251 -8.41 3.41 -2.12
CA HIS A 251 -8.08 3.27 -3.54
C HIS A 251 -8.46 1.90 -4.09
N ALA A 252 -8.22 1.67 -5.39
CA ALA A 252 -8.36 0.34 -5.96
C ALA A 252 -7.55 -0.69 -5.17
N LEU A 253 -8.23 -1.77 -4.77
CA LEU A 253 -7.66 -2.86 -3.97
C LEU A 253 -7.78 -4.19 -4.73
N PRO A 254 -6.90 -4.47 -5.70
CA PRO A 254 -6.84 -5.78 -6.33
C PRO A 254 -6.65 -6.87 -5.28
N ARG A 255 -7.38 -7.99 -5.41
CA ARG A 255 -7.35 -9.08 -4.43
C ARG A 255 -5.97 -9.71 -4.30
N ASN A 256 -5.31 -9.95 -5.45
CA ASN A 256 -4.05 -10.68 -5.50
C ASN A 256 -2.97 -9.82 -6.15
N ARG A 257 -1.77 -9.84 -5.54
CA ARG A 257 -0.52 -9.36 -6.12
C ARG A 257 0.52 -10.45 -5.98
N ILE A 258 1.13 -10.84 -7.09
CA ILE A 258 2.09 -11.95 -7.14
C ILE A 258 3.31 -11.51 -7.93
N ASN A 259 4.48 -11.83 -7.42
CA ASN A 259 5.75 -11.68 -8.11
C ASN A 259 6.43 -13.05 -8.19
N SER A 260 6.95 -13.38 -9.35
CA SER A 260 7.72 -14.59 -9.60
C SER A 260 9.07 -14.21 -10.18
N PHE A 261 10.13 -14.81 -9.66
CA PHE A 261 11.51 -14.58 -10.07
C PHE A 261 12.11 -15.91 -10.44
N LEU A 262 12.78 -15.96 -11.59
CA LEU A 262 13.58 -17.08 -12.04
C LEU A 262 14.97 -16.54 -12.36
N THR A 263 15.99 -16.95 -11.60
CA THR A 263 17.36 -16.48 -11.74
C THR A 263 18.28 -17.64 -12.05
N TRP A 264 18.94 -17.60 -13.19
CA TRP A 264 19.95 -18.56 -13.56
C TRP A 264 21.34 -17.97 -13.38
N LYS A 265 22.17 -18.67 -12.59
CA LYS A 265 23.56 -18.31 -12.27
C LYS A 265 24.48 -19.35 -12.82
N TYR A 266 25.37 -18.94 -13.71
CA TYR A 266 26.38 -19.82 -14.30
C TYR A 266 27.72 -19.10 -14.35
N LYS A 267 28.70 -19.58 -13.58
CA LYS A 267 29.99 -18.90 -13.36
C LYS A 267 29.76 -17.45 -12.89
N GLU A 268 30.19 -16.47 -13.69
CA GLU A 268 30.06 -15.04 -13.45
C GLU A 268 28.85 -14.42 -14.17
N TYR A 269 28.02 -15.23 -14.84
CA TYR A 269 26.82 -14.76 -15.56
C TYR A 269 25.59 -14.98 -14.71
N GLU A 270 24.73 -13.98 -14.70
CA GLU A 270 23.42 -14.08 -14.09
C GLU A 270 22.34 -13.62 -15.08
N THR A 271 21.27 -14.41 -15.21
CA THR A 271 20.10 -14.06 -16.02
C THR A 271 18.86 -14.16 -15.15
N GLY A 272 18.11 -13.08 -15.08
CA GLY A 272 16.88 -13.01 -14.33
C GLY A 272 15.66 -12.82 -15.23
N PHE A 273 14.60 -13.58 -14.94
CA PHE A 273 13.28 -13.40 -15.53
C PHE A 273 12.28 -13.18 -14.40
N ASN A 274 11.57 -12.04 -14.44
CA ASN A 274 10.60 -11.66 -13.44
C ASN A 274 9.21 -11.53 -14.06
N ALA A 275 8.17 -12.01 -13.35
CA ALA A 275 6.78 -11.83 -13.72
C ALA A 275 6.04 -11.16 -12.56
N ARG A 276 5.34 -10.05 -12.84
CA ARG A 276 4.56 -9.27 -11.87
C ARG A 276 3.09 -9.30 -12.27
N TYR A 277 2.26 -9.83 -11.39
CA TYR A 277 0.83 -10.01 -11.62
C TYR A 277 0.01 -9.22 -10.61
N ILE A 278 -0.99 -8.51 -11.13
CA ILE A 278 -2.05 -7.84 -10.36
C ILE A 278 -3.39 -8.37 -10.86
N SER A 279 -4.23 -8.86 -9.96
CA SER A 279 -5.55 -9.38 -10.33
C SER A 279 -6.49 -8.29 -10.85
N SER A 280 -7.45 -8.69 -11.67
CA SER A 280 -8.56 -7.83 -12.09
C SER A 280 -9.38 -7.35 -10.89
N TYR A 281 -10.08 -6.23 -11.08
CA TYR A 281 -11.01 -5.66 -10.10
C TYR A 281 -12.19 -4.99 -10.81
N GLU A 282 -13.24 -4.69 -10.07
CA GLU A 282 -14.44 -4.06 -10.59
C GLU A 282 -14.35 -2.53 -10.51
N ASN A 283 -14.79 -1.87 -11.55
CA ASN A 283 -15.11 -0.46 -11.53
C ASN A 283 -16.56 -0.30 -11.05
N ASN A 284 -16.74 0.30 -9.88
CA ASN A 284 -18.05 0.55 -9.29
C ASN A 284 -18.75 1.80 -9.86
N ARG A 285 -18.22 2.39 -10.92
CA ARG A 285 -18.84 3.52 -11.64
C ARG A 285 -19.73 3.03 -12.78
N THR A 286 -20.82 3.73 -12.99
CA THR A 286 -21.66 3.51 -14.19
C THR A 286 -20.89 3.95 -15.44
N ILE A 287 -20.77 3.07 -16.41
CA ILE A 287 -20.05 3.33 -17.67
C ILE A 287 -21.04 3.70 -18.76
N PRO A 288 -21.00 4.95 -19.28
CA PRO A 288 -21.85 5.37 -20.36
C PRO A 288 -21.46 4.67 -21.69
N GLU A 289 -22.41 4.55 -22.62
CA GLU A 289 -22.19 3.91 -23.93
C GLU A 289 -21.02 4.53 -24.71
N SER A 290 -20.85 5.85 -24.60
CA SER A 290 -19.71 6.55 -25.23
C SER A 290 -18.36 6.07 -24.70
N ALA A 291 -18.24 5.82 -23.40
CA ALA A 291 -17.03 5.28 -22.81
C ALA A 291 -16.86 3.78 -23.13
N ALA A 292 -17.95 3.00 -23.12
CA ALA A 292 -17.92 1.60 -23.48
C ALA A 292 -17.43 1.41 -24.94
N SER A 293 -17.80 2.30 -25.85
CA SER A 293 -17.31 2.28 -27.25
C SER A 293 -15.81 2.54 -27.38
N LEU A 294 -15.17 3.14 -26.38
CA LEU A 294 -13.73 3.37 -26.29
C LEU A 294 -12.98 2.23 -25.56
N GLY A 295 -13.67 1.15 -25.20
CA GLY A 295 -13.07 -0.02 -24.56
C GLY A 295 -13.14 -0.02 -23.03
N TYR A 296 -13.75 0.99 -22.38
CA TYR A 296 -13.96 0.95 -20.94
C TYR A 296 -15.03 -0.07 -20.57
N SER A 297 -14.80 -0.78 -19.48
CA SER A 297 -15.74 -1.78 -18.97
C SER A 297 -15.87 -1.71 -17.44
N SER A 298 -16.92 -2.33 -16.91
CA SER A 298 -17.09 -2.47 -15.45
C SER A 298 -16.06 -3.39 -14.82
N LYS A 299 -15.32 -4.17 -15.62
CA LYS A 299 -14.21 -5.00 -15.18
C LYS A 299 -12.90 -4.38 -15.67
N VAL A 300 -12.04 -4.04 -14.75
CA VAL A 300 -10.64 -3.68 -15.02
C VAL A 300 -9.83 -4.96 -15.10
N ASP A 301 -9.18 -5.20 -16.22
CA ASP A 301 -8.47 -6.46 -16.48
C ASP A 301 -7.26 -6.62 -15.56
N SER A 302 -6.81 -7.87 -15.42
CA SER A 302 -5.56 -8.17 -14.73
C SER A 302 -4.37 -7.61 -15.51
N PHE A 303 -3.31 -7.31 -14.77
CA PHE A 303 -2.08 -6.76 -15.33
C PHE A 303 -0.93 -7.71 -15.07
N LEU A 304 -0.30 -8.20 -16.13
CA LEU A 304 0.83 -9.12 -16.07
C LEU A 304 1.98 -8.54 -16.88
N VAL A 305 3.08 -8.28 -16.21
CA VAL A 305 4.29 -7.68 -16.80
C VAL A 305 5.46 -8.61 -16.58
N PHE A 306 6.31 -8.73 -17.62
CA PHE A 306 7.53 -9.51 -17.57
C PHE A 306 8.75 -8.60 -17.72
N ASP A 307 9.80 -8.90 -16.94
CA ASP A 307 11.08 -8.22 -17.01
C ASP A 307 12.17 -9.25 -17.29
N LEU A 308 13.22 -8.87 -18.02
CA LEU A 308 14.38 -9.67 -18.29
C LEU A 308 15.63 -8.91 -17.86
N SER A 309 16.51 -9.55 -17.10
CA SER A 309 17.80 -8.97 -16.70
C SER A 309 18.96 -9.88 -17.08
N PHE A 310 20.10 -9.26 -17.29
CA PHE A 310 21.31 -9.94 -17.66
C PHE A 310 22.51 -9.24 -17.01
N GLU A 311 23.33 -10.00 -16.28
CA GLU A 311 24.56 -9.54 -15.67
C GLU A 311 25.72 -10.37 -16.18
N LEU A 312 26.80 -9.70 -16.59
CA LEU A 312 27.98 -10.34 -17.15
C LEU A 312 29.26 -9.55 -16.86
N PRO A 313 30.38 -10.24 -16.68
CA PRO A 313 31.68 -9.59 -16.65
C PRO A 313 32.03 -9.07 -18.05
N ILE A 314 32.38 -7.80 -18.16
CA ILE A 314 32.82 -7.20 -19.43
C ILE A 314 34.32 -7.35 -19.59
N GLY A 315 35.07 -7.24 -18.47
CA GLY A 315 36.52 -7.40 -18.50
C GLY A 315 37.23 -6.71 -17.33
N VAL A 316 38.56 -6.65 -17.46
CA VAL A 316 39.40 -6.00 -16.45
C VAL A 316 39.97 -4.72 -17.05
N LEU A 317 39.72 -3.62 -16.38
CA LEU A 317 40.30 -2.30 -16.66
C LEU A 317 41.52 -2.08 -15.74
N PHE A 318 42.67 -1.74 -16.26
CA PHE A 318 43.84 -1.33 -15.45
C PHE A 318 44.19 -2.33 -14.32
N ASN A 319 44.85 -3.42 -14.64
CA ASN A 319 45.45 -4.43 -13.76
C ASN A 319 44.62 -4.95 -12.53
N ASN A 320 43.82 -4.14 -11.88
CA ASN A 320 43.11 -4.49 -10.66
C ASN A 320 41.64 -3.97 -10.59
N VAL A 321 41.06 -3.59 -11.71
CA VAL A 321 39.67 -3.09 -11.74
C VAL A 321 38.84 -3.99 -12.65
N SER A 322 37.89 -4.72 -12.10
CA SER A 322 36.84 -5.41 -12.90
C SER A 322 35.79 -4.43 -13.38
N LEU A 323 35.25 -4.71 -14.54
CA LEU A 323 34.09 -4.02 -15.11
C LEU A 323 32.98 -5.03 -15.38
N ASP A 324 31.86 -4.85 -14.70
CA ASP A 324 30.66 -5.67 -14.87
C ASP A 324 29.55 -4.85 -15.53
N GLY A 325 28.76 -5.51 -16.38
CA GLY A 325 27.61 -4.90 -17.04
C GLY A 325 26.32 -5.52 -16.57
N LYS A 326 25.35 -4.67 -16.21
CA LYS A 326 23.98 -5.07 -15.84
C LYS A 326 23.00 -4.44 -16.82
N PHE A 327 22.20 -5.28 -17.46
CA PHE A 327 21.21 -4.89 -18.44
C PHE A 327 19.86 -5.37 -17.97
N ALA A 328 18.84 -4.50 -17.99
CA ALA A 328 17.49 -4.91 -17.68
C ALA A 328 16.50 -4.33 -18.68
N LEU A 329 15.67 -5.19 -19.23
CA LEU A 329 14.53 -4.83 -20.06
C LEU A 329 13.27 -5.00 -19.22
N ILE A 330 12.76 -3.88 -18.73
CA ILE A 330 11.57 -3.81 -17.87
C ILE A 330 10.36 -3.71 -18.78
N ASN A 331 9.28 -4.43 -18.45
CA ASN A 331 8.09 -4.55 -19.28
C ASN A 331 8.41 -5.04 -20.69
N LEU A 332 8.99 -6.25 -20.76
CA LEU A 332 9.51 -6.88 -21.97
C LEU A 332 8.55 -6.83 -23.17
N PHE A 333 7.24 -6.99 -22.92
CA PHE A 333 6.22 -7.05 -23.96
C PHE A 333 5.48 -5.72 -24.16
N ASP A 334 5.93 -4.63 -23.52
CA ASP A 334 5.34 -3.30 -23.62
C ASP A 334 3.84 -3.26 -23.26
N GLN A 335 3.49 -4.01 -22.20
CA GLN A 335 2.12 -4.12 -21.75
C GLN A 335 1.64 -2.78 -21.18
N ASN A 336 0.53 -2.27 -21.72
CA ASN A 336 -0.12 -1.06 -21.22
C ASN A 336 -0.99 -1.37 -19.98
N PRO A 337 -1.11 -0.43 -19.02
CA PRO A 337 -2.09 -0.53 -17.94
C PRO A 337 -3.51 -0.74 -18.47
N PRO A 338 -4.34 -1.52 -17.75
CA PRO A 338 -5.74 -1.70 -18.14
C PRO A 338 -6.53 -0.40 -18.00
N LEU A 339 -7.48 -0.19 -18.91
CA LEU A 339 -8.34 0.98 -18.91
C LEU A 339 -9.25 1.00 -17.67
N LEU A 340 -9.35 2.16 -17.04
CA LEU A 340 -10.23 2.42 -15.92
C LEU A 340 -11.05 3.69 -16.20
N TYR A 341 -12.36 3.54 -16.34
CA TYR A 341 -13.25 4.68 -16.50
C TYR A 341 -13.33 5.50 -15.22
N ASP A 342 -13.27 6.82 -15.36
CA ASP A 342 -13.38 7.79 -14.28
C ASP A 342 -12.18 7.78 -13.30
N ALA A 343 -11.01 7.28 -13.75
CA ALA A 343 -9.78 7.45 -13.01
C ALA A 343 -9.42 8.94 -12.87
N PRO A 344 -8.89 9.39 -11.72
CA PRO A 344 -8.72 10.83 -11.44
C PRO A 344 -7.85 11.59 -12.43
N ASP A 345 -6.77 10.98 -12.90
CA ASP A 345 -5.72 11.69 -13.64
C ASP A 345 -5.52 11.18 -15.07
N PHE A 346 -5.75 9.89 -15.29
CA PHE A 346 -5.49 9.20 -16.55
C PHE A 346 -6.58 8.19 -16.85
N SER A 347 -6.47 7.48 -17.96
CA SER A 347 -7.37 6.38 -18.32
C SER A 347 -7.12 5.07 -17.57
N PHE A 348 -6.32 5.08 -16.50
CA PHE A 348 -5.96 3.94 -15.66
C PHE A 348 -5.62 4.41 -14.24
N ASP A 349 -5.58 3.50 -13.26
CA ASP A 349 -5.21 3.83 -11.86
C ASP A 349 -3.69 3.84 -11.69
N THR A 350 -3.11 5.04 -11.58
CA THR A 350 -1.67 5.27 -11.38
C THR A 350 -1.14 4.81 -10.01
N ARG A 351 -2.02 4.53 -9.05
CA ARG A 351 -1.66 4.03 -7.71
C ARG A 351 -1.43 2.53 -7.71
N VAL A 352 -1.97 1.84 -8.71
CA VAL A 352 -1.92 0.37 -8.83
C VAL A 352 -1.01 -0.07 -9.96
N HIS A 353 -1.03 0.65 -11.09
CA HIS A 353 -0.36 0.25 -12.32
C HIS A 353 0.75 1.24 -12.69
N ASP A 354 1.88 0.69 -13.15
CA ASP A 354 3.02 1.47 -13.65
C ASP A 354 2.77 1.87 -15.13
N PRO A 355 2.73 3.19 -15.44
CA PRO A 355 2.46 3.67 -16.79
C PRO A 355 3.67 3.64 -17.74
N ARG A 356 4.85 3.37 -17.19
CA ARG A 356 6.10 3.54 -17.93
C ARG A 356 6.31 2.45 -18.94
N GLY A 357 5.71 2.13 -19.90
CA GLY A 357 5.94 1.14 -20.93
C GLY A 357 7.26 0.34 -20.84
N ARG A 358 7.80 -0.11 -21.94
CA ARG A 358 9.09 -0.80 -21.97
C ARG A 358 10.25 0.15 -21.67
N MET A 359 11.13 -0.27 -20.76
CA MET A 359 12.33 0.49 -20.39
C MET A 359 13.59 -0.38 -20.52
N LEU A 360 14.65 0.19 -21.04
CA LEU A 360 16.00 -0.36 -21.00
C LEU A 360 16.80 0.33 -19.89
N ASN A 361 17.31 -0.45 -18.95
CA ASN A 361 18.27 0.00 -17.95
C ASN A 361 19.63 -0.61 -18.24
N ILE A 362 20.68 0.23 -18.26
CA ILE A 362 22.05 -0.20 -18.44
C ILE A 362 22.86 0.40 -17.29
N GLN A 363 23.57 -0.45 -16.57
CA GLN A 363 24.43 -0.08 -15.46
C GLN A 363 25.80 -0.72 -15.66
N PHE A 364 26.85 0.00 -15.37
CA PHE A 364 28.20 -0.49 -15.31
C PHE A 364 28.73 -0.39 -13.88
N GLU A 365 29.33 -1.44 -13.38
CA GLU A 365 29.88 -1.52 -12.04
C GLU A 365 31.41 -1.74 -12.13
N LEU A 366 32.16 -0.97 -11.36
CA LEU A 366 33.62 -1.08 -11.25
C LEU A 366 33.94 -1.69 -9.88
N GLY A 367 34.59 -2.82 -9.87
CA GLY A 367 35.09 -3.51 -8.69
C GLY A 367 36.62 -3.43 -8.58
N LEU A 368 37.16 -3.21 -7.38
CA LEU A 368 38.58 -3.40 -7.13
C LEU A 368 38.82 -4.88 -6.86
N MET A 369 39.74 -5.48 -7.62
CA MET A 369 40.21 -6.86 -7.38
C MET A 369 41.38 -6.80 -6.39
N ASP A 370 41.28 -7.59 -5.30
CA ASP A 370 42.33 -7.73 -4.29
C ASP A 370 43.56 -8.47 -4.80
#